data_748ce6845e992b7b3d35b8b4a0be0764
#
_entry.id   748ce6845e992b7b3d35b8b4a0be0764
#
_cell.length_a   1.000
_cell.length_b   1.000
_cell.length_c   1.000
_cell.angle_alpha   90.00
_cell.angle_beta   90.00
_cell.angle_gamma   90.00
#
_symmetry.space_group_name_H-M   'P 1'
#
loop_
_entity.id
_entity.type
_entity.pdbx_description
1 polymer ?
#
loop_
_entity_poly.entity_id
_entity_poly.type
_entity_poly.pdbx_seq_one_letter_code
_entity_poly.pdbx_strand_id
1 'polypeptide(L)'
;MRNRRWLWATAVVITLASAVYQRMSGPTYPVRGSVTIGGTEVSLRLTRTHPGPGDQPVIITVPDAAVTGHVAWRRYPTGDPWQTLNLVRSGDTLTAALPHQPVAGKLEYQVRLERGDQRAVFPDRPAITRFRDEVPAAVLIPHVLAMFLAMLF
;
A
#
# COMPACT_ATOMS: atom_id res chain seq x y z
N MET A 1 41.39 -12.38 18.56
CA MET A 1 40.00 -12.89 18.59
C MET A 1 38.91 -11.80 18.77
N ARG A 2 39.23 -10.62 19.37
CA ARG A 2 38.29 -9.51 19.61
C ARG A 2 37.76 -8.88 18.32
N ASN A 3 38.54 -8.84 17.24
CA ASN A 3 38.13 -8.22 15.97
C ASN A 3 37.04 -9.01 15.19
N ARG A 4 36.99 -10.33 15.33
CA ARG A 4 35.96 -11.14 14.64
C ARG A 4 34.54 -10.89 15.16
N ARG A 5 34.38 -10.62 16.46
CA ARG A 5 33.04 -10.31 17.03
C ARG A 5 32.47 -9.01 16.49
N TRP A 6 33.32 -8.01 16.29
CA TRP A 6 32.93 -6.74 15.68
C TRP A 6 32.47 -6.91 14.22
N LEU A 7 33.16 -7.73 13.44
CA LEU A 7 32.78 -8.02 12.07
C LEU A 7 31.38 -8.67 11.99
N TRP A 8 31.10 -9.64 12.86
CA TRP A 8 29.80 -10.26 12.96
C TRP A 8 28.70 -9.27 13.38
N ALA A 9 28.97 -8.45 14.39
CA ALA A 9 28.02 -7.41 14.81
C ALA A 9 27.72 -6.43 13.67
N THR A 10 28.75 -6.00 12.94
CA THR A 10 28.59 -5.11 11.79
C THR A 10 27.79 -5.79 10.68
N ALA A 11 28.08 -7.05 10.36
CA ALA A 11 27.32 -7.81 9.36
C ALA A 11 25.83 -7.90 9.72
N VAL A 12 25.50 -8.23 10.97
CA VAL A 12 24.12 -8.29 11.45
C VAL A 12 23.43 -6.92 11.32
N VAL A 13 24.09 -5.84 11.75
CA VAL A 13 23.55 -4.48 11.66
C VAL A 13 23.27 -4.08 10.21
N ILE A 14 24.21 -4.33 9.30
CA ILE A 14 24.04 -4.02 7.86
C ILE A 14 22.90 -4.85 7.27
N THR A 15 22.82 -6.14 7.59
CA THR A 15 21.75 -7.02 7.10
C THR A 15 20.37 -6.53 7.56
N LEU A 16 20.21 -6.21 8.84
CA LEU A 16 18.97 -5.71 9.38
C LEU A 16 18.60 -4.33 8.80
N ALA A 17 19.58 -3.42 8.72
CA ALA A 17 19.37 -2.10 8.12
C ALA A 17 18.96 -2.20 6.64
N SER A 18 19.59 -3.09 5.87
CA SER A 18 19.23 -3.35 4.47
C SER A 18 17.82 -3.92 4.34
N ALA A 19 17.42 -4.86 5.20
CA ALA A 19 16.09 -5.43 5.22
C ALA A 19 15.01 -4.37 5.53
N VAL A 20 15.26 -3.51 6.53
CA VAL A 20 14.37 -2.40 6.87
C VAL A 20 14.28 -1.41 5.70
N TYR A 21 15.42 -1.02 5.12
CA TYR A 21 15.46 -0.12 3.97
C TYR A 21 14.67 -0.68 2.79
N GLN A 22 14.88 -1.94 2.42
CA GLN A 22 14.13 -2.62 1.35
C GLN A 22 12.61 -2.67 1.65
N ARG A 23 12.25 -2.88 2.91
CA ARG A 23 10.84 -2.88 3.32
C ARG A 23 10.20 -1.51 3.16
N MET A 24 10.92 -0.43 3.50
CA MET A 24 10.41 0.94 3.45
C MET A 24 10.44 1.56 2.06
N SER A 25 11.45 1.23 1.23
CA SER A 25 11.60 1.74 -0.13
C SER A 25 10.98 0.84 -1.20
N GLY A 26 10.57 -0.38 -0.83
CA GLY A 26 10.08 -1.40 -1.74
C GLY A 26 8.72 -1.07 -2.38
N PRO A 27 8.40 -1.74 -3.49
CA PRO A 27 7.16 -1.50 -4.25
C PRO A 27 5.88 -1.89 -3.50
N THR A 28 5.97 -2.56 -2.37
CA THR A 28 4.84 -2.94 -1.52
C THR A 28 4.57 -1.97 -0.38
N TYR A 29 5.46 -0.98 -0.18
CA TYR A 29 5.26 0.04 0.85
C TYR A 29 4.08 0.94 0.44
N PRO A 30 3.15 1.25 1.36
CA PRO A 30 1.99 2.08 1.04
C PRO A 30 2.38 3.47 0.55
N VAL A 31 1.66 4.00 -0.42
CA VAL A 31 1.75 5.42 -0.77
C VAL A 31 1.04 6.21 0.32
N ARG A 32 1.74 7.18 0.90
CA ARG A 32 1.22 8.04 1.96
C ARG A 32 1.37 9.50 1.55
N GLY A 33 0.42 10.30 1.97
CA GLY A 33 0.42 11.74 1.76
C GLY A 33 -0.82 12.36 2.32
N SER A 34 -1.00 13.64 2.09
CA SER A 34 -2.19 14.38 2.48
C SER A 34 -2.66 15.27 1.34
N VAL A 35 -3.94 15.58 1.35
CA VAL A 35 -4.56 16.57 0.47
C VAL A 35 -5.36 17.54 1.32
N THR A 36 -5.42 18.79 0.91
CA THR A 36 -6.27 19.80 1.56
C THR A 36 -7.55 19.94 0.76
N ILE A 37 -8.70 19.75 1.41
CA ILE A 37 -10.01 19.96 0.81
C ILE A 37 -10.95 20.62 1.82
N GLY A 38 -11.64 21.66 1.43
CA GLY A 38 -12.49 22.43 2.34
C GLY A 38 -11.76 23.06 3.52
N GLY A 39 -10.45 23.35 3.40
CA GLY A 39 -9.63 23.84 4.49
C GLY A 39 -9.20 22.76 5.51
N THR A 40 -9.60 21.51 5.29
CA THR A 40 -9.23 20.37 6.15
C THR A 40 -8.16 19.54 5.46
N GLU A 41 -7.11 19.22 6.19
CA GLU A 41 -6.08 18.29 5.73
C GLU A 41 -6.55 16.85 5.94
N VAL A 42 -6.61 16.10 4.85
CA VAL A 42 -6.99 14.68 4.84
C VAL A 42 -5.75 13.83 4.57
N SER A 43 -5.36 13.02 5.54
CA SER A 43 -4.27 12.07 5.38
C SER A 43 -4.74 10.82 4.65
N LEU A 44 -3.97 10.40 3.64
CA LEU A 44 -4.28 9.22 2.84
C LEU A 44 -3.16 8.19 2.93
N ARG A 45 -3.57 6.93 2.98
CA ARG A 45 -2.67 5.78 2.95
C ARG A 45 -3.20 4.73 1.98
N LEU A 46 -2.62 4.66 0.80
CA LEU A 46 -3.00 3.72 -0.23
C LEU A 46 -2.10 2.47 -0.18
N THR A 47 -2.71 1.32 0.01
CA THR A 47 -2.00 0.04 0.06
C THR A 47 -1.57 -0.40 -1.33
N ARG A 48 -0.38 -1.01 -1.45
CA ARG A 48 0.19 -1.49 -2.71
C ARG A 48 0.26 -3.01 -2.81
N THR A 49 -0.38 -3.68 -1.86
CA THR A 49 -0.51 -5.14 -1.85
C THR A 49 -1.76 -5.54 -1.10
N HIS A 50 -2.47 -6.53 -1.61
CA HIS A 50 -3.64 -7.13 -0.99
C HIS A 50 -3.45 -8.64 -0.88
N PRO A 51 -3.35 -9.21 0.32
CA PRO A 51 -3.25 -10.64 0.55
C PRO A 51 -4.64 -11.28 0.67
N GLY A 52 -4.74 -12.53 0.27
CA GLY A 52 -5.92 -13.36 0.47
C GLY A 52 -7.09 -13.05 -0.48
N PRO A 53 -8.22 -13.72 -0.25
CA PRO A 53 -9.42 -13.56 -1.06
C PRO A 53 -10.17 -12.26 -0.76
N GLY A 54 -11.04 -11.87 -1.68
CA GLY A 54 -11.92 -10.71 -1.54
C GLY A 54 -11.36 -9.42 -2.12
N ASP A 55 -12.18 -8.40 -2.08
CA ASP A 55 -11.88 -7.08 -2.62
C ASP A 55 -10.94 -6.31 -1.70
N GLN A 56 -10.10 -5.46 -2.30
CA GLN A 56 -9.18 -4.65 -1.51
C GLN A 56 -9.88 -3.41 -0.95
N PRO A 57 -9.95 -3.22 0.39
CA PRO A 57 -10.56 -2.05 0.96
C PRO A 57 -9.69 -0.81 0.76
N VAL A 58 -10.34 0.30 0.40
CA VAL A 58 -9.79 1.66 0.42
C VAL A 58 -10.56 2.41 1.49
N ILE A 59 -9.87 2.83 2.55
CA ILE A 59 -10.47 3.45 3.73
C ILE A 59 -9.79 4.80 3.96
N ILE A 60 -10.59 5.86 4.07
CA ILE A 60 -10.11 7.23 4.25
C ILE A 60 -10.90 7.89 5.37
N THR A 61 -10.22 8.43 6.36
CA THR A 61 -10.87 9.20 7.43
C THR A 61 -10.99 10.66 7.02
N VAL A 62 -12.24 11.13 6.93
CA VAL A 62 -12.59 12.50 6.54
C VAL A 62 -13.72 12.99 7.44
N PRO A 63 -13.42 13.77 8.49
CA PRO A 63 -14.43 14.26 9.44
C PRO A 63 -15.47 15.18 8.80
N ASP A 64 -15.10 15.92 7.76
CA ASP A 64 -16.04 16.81 7.06
C ASP A 64 -17.07 16.01 6.26
N ALA A 65 -18.32 16.03 6.71
CA ALA A 65 -19.43 15.32 6.09
C ALA A 65 -19.76 15.79 4.66
N ALA A 66 -19.37 17.03 4.30
CA ALA A 66 -19.59 17.58 2.97
C ALA A 66 -18.61 17.05 1.93
N VAL A 67 -17.54 16.37 2.36
CA VAL A 67 -16.59 15.74 1.44
C VAL A 67 -17.15 14.42 0.96
N THR A 68 -17.20 14.26 -0.35
CA THR A 68 -17.54 13.01 -1.06
C THR A 68 -16.35 12.60 -1.93
N GLY A 69 -16.47 11.50 -2.65
CA GLY A 69 -15.42 11.12 -3.59
C GLY A 69 -15.63 9.77 -4.22
N HIS A 70 -14.65 9.41 -5.02
CA HIS A 70 -14.60 8.12 -5.70
C HIS A 70 -13.18 7.64 -5.88
N VAL A 71 -13.03 6.35 -6.13
CA VAL A 71 -11.76 5.71 -6.51
C VAL A 71 -11.80 5.47 -8.02
N ALA A 72 -10.89 6.09 -8.74
CA ALA A 72 -10.64 5.77 -10.14
C ALA A 72 -9.62 4.61 -10.19
N TRP A 73 -9.91 3.56 -10.95
CA TRP A 73 -9.07 2.38 -11.04
C TRP A 73 -9.12 1.72 -12.41
N ARG A 74 -8.10 0.94 -12.75
CA ARG A 74 -8.07 0.03 -13.91
C ARG A 74 -7.04 -1.08 -13.71
N ARG A 75 -7.06 -2.11 -14.55
CA ARG A 75 -6.03 -3.16 -14.53
C ARG A 75 -4.68 -2.61 -15.00
N TYR A 76 -3.61 -3.16 -14.44
CA TYR A 76 -2.24 -2.75 -14.75
C TYR A 76 -1.34 -3.96 -15.08
N PRO A 77 -0.48 -3.89 -16.12
CA PRO A 77 -0.43 -2.87 -17.18
C PRO A 77 -1.40 -3.24 -18.32
N THR A 78 -2.42 -2.45 -18.52
CA THR A 78 -3.35 -2.66 -19.63
C THR A 78 -3.77 -1.31 -20.22
N GLY A 79 -4.36 -1.33 -21.42
CA GLY A 79 -5.01 -0.17 -22.02
C GLY A 79 -6.47 0.01 -21.60
N ASP A 80 -6.93 -0.66 -20.53
CA ASP A 80 -8.32 -0.61 -20.10
C ASP A 80 -8.75 0.83 -19.77
N PRO A 81 -10.01 1.20 -20.06
CA PRO A 81 -10.55 2.46 -19.63
C PRO A 81 -10.61 2.54 -18.10
N TRP A 82 -10.47 3.74 -17.57
CA TRP A 82 -10.65 3.99 -16.14
C TRP A 82 -12.08 3.71 -15.72
N GLN A 83 -12.21 2.98 -14.63
CA GLN A 83 -13.47 2.69 -13.96
C GLN A 83 -13.55 3.49 -12.66
N THR A 84 -14.76 3.70 -12.17
CA THR A 84 -15.01 4.51 -10.98
C THR A 84 -15.79 3.72 -9.95
N LEU A 85 -15.37 3.80 -8.69
CA LEU A 85 -16.08 3.25 -7.52
C LEU A 85 -16.37 4.40 -6.56
N ASN A 86 -17.63 4.64 -6.27
CA ASN A 86 -18.04 5.67 -5.34
C ASN A 86 -17.57 5.30 -3.91
N LEU A 87 -17.06 6.28 -3.19
CA LEU A 87 -16.76 6.14 -1.77
C LEU A 87 -18.06 6.24 -0.98
N VAL A 88 -18.33 5.23 -0.16
CA VAL A 88 -19.50 5.18 0.72
C VAL A 88 -19.11 5.71 2.09
N ARG A 89 -19.88 6.65 2.62
CA ARG A 89 -19.64 7.24 3.94
C ARG A 89 -20.26 6.41 5.05
N SER A 90 -19.47 6.21 6.11
CA SER A 90 -19.90 5.64 7.38
C SER A 90 -19.24 6.45 8.52
N GLY A 91 -20.00 7.33 9.14
CA GLY A 91 -19.47 8.31 10.09
C GLY A 91 -18.39 9.19 9.43
N ASP A 92 -17.22 9.26 10.05
CA ASP A 92 -16.07 10.03 9.57
C ASP A 92 -15.22 9.25 8.53
N THR A 93 -15.70 8.11 8.05
CA THR A 93 -14.93 7.26 7.15
C THR A 93 -15.61 7.16 5.78
N LEU A 94 -14.81 7.31 4.73
CA LEU A 94 -15.17 7.03 3.35
C LEU A 94 -14.53 5.70 2.93
N THR A 95 -15.32 4.77 2.39
CA THR A 95 -14.87 3.43 2.04
C THR A 95 -15.26 3.04 0.61
N ALA A 96 -14.38 2.34 -0.07
CA ALA A 96 -14.65 1.64 -1.32
C ALA A 96 -13.90 0.29 -1.32
N ALA A 97 -14.31 -0.62 -2.20
CA ALA A 97 -13.66 -1.93 -2.35
C ALA A 97 -13.21 -2.11 -3.80
N LEU A 98 -11.90 -2.15 -4.04
CA LEU A 98 -11.34 -2.45 -5.36
C LEU A 98 -11.56 -3.93 -5.68
N PRO A 99 -12.06 -4.26 -6.88
CA PRO A 99 -12.43 -5.62 -7.22
C PRO A 99 -11.23 -6.57 -7.17
N HIS A 100 -11.46 -7.74 -6.60
CA HIS A 100 -10.46 -8.79 -6.51
C HIS A 100 -9.86 -9.12 -7.87
N GLN A 101 -8.57 -9.42 -7.88
CA GLN A 101 -7.84 -9.86 -9.07
C GLN A 101 -7.23 -11.24 -8.83
N PRO A 102 -7.03 -12.05 -9.87
CA PRO A 102 -6.27 -13.28 -9.76
C PRO A 102 -4.88 -13.06 -9.14
N VAL A 103 -4.30 -14.12 -8.62
CA VAL A 103 -2.94 -14.09 -8.05
C VAL A 103 -1.95 -13.43 -9.00
N ALA A 104 -1.14 -12.53 -8.45
CA ALA A 104 -0.23 -11.65 -9.18
C ALA A 104 -0.88 -10.57 -10.05
N GLY A 105 -2.21 -10.53 -10.16
CA GLY A 105 -2.93 -9.46 -10.81
C GLY A 105 -2.67 -8.12 -10.15
N LYS A 106 -2.72 -7.05 -10.92
CA LYS A 106 -2.45 -5.70 -10.45
C LYS A 106 -3.54 -4.74 -10.91
N LEU A 107 -3.84 -3.79 -10.03
CA LEU A 107 -4.64 -2.61 -10.35
C LEU A 107 -3.79 -1.36 -10.14
N GLU A 108 -4.04 -0.33 -10.95
CA GLU A 108 -3.64 1.02 -10.63
C GLU A 108 -4.86 1.86 -10.24
N TYR A 109 -4.71 2.71 -9.24
CA TYR A 109 -5.82 3.47 -8.69
C TYR A 109 -5.43 4.79 -8.06
N GLN A 110 -6.38 5.72 -8.03
CA GLN A 110 -6.30 7.03 -7.41
C GLN A 110 -7.59 7.32 -6.64
N VAL A 111 -7.46 8.04 -5.56
CA VAL A 111 -8.60 8.61 -4.82
C VAL A 111 -8.86 10.02 -5.31
N ARG A 112 -10.09 10.33 -5.57
CA ARG A 112 -10.56 11.66 -5.93
C ARG A 112 -11.61 12.10 -4.92
N LEU A 113 -11.33 13.20 -4.23
CA LEU A 113 -12.22 13.79 -3.23
C LEU A 113 -12.81 15.08 -3.79
N GLU A 114 -14.05 15.36 -3.42
CA GLU A 114 -14.82 16.51 -3.88
C GLU A 114 -15.56 17.16 -2.72
N ARG A 115 -15.60 18.50 -2.70
CA ARG A 115 -16.36 19.30 -1.74
C ARG A 115 -16.86 20.56 -2.44
N GLY A 116 -18.13 20.58 -2.83
CA GLY A 116 -18.63 21.62 -3.71
C GLY A 116 -17.82 21.67 -5.02
N ASP A 117 -17.23 22.83 -5.33
CA ASP A 117 -16.39 23.02 -6.53
C ASP A 117 -14.92 22.63 -6.33
N GLN A 118 -14.53 22.32 -5.10
CA GLN A 118 -13.14 21.92 -4.81
C GLN A 118 -12.93 20.45 -5.13
N ARG A 119 -11.78 20.14 -5.71
CA ARG A 119 -11.37 18.77 -6.05
C ARG A 119 -9.94 18.52 -5.60
N ALA A 120 -9.69 17.33 -5.08
CA ALA A 120 -8.37 16.86 -4.74
C ALA A 120 -8.16 15.44 -5.27
N VAL A 121 -6.97 15.17 -5.78
CA VAL A 121 -6.59 13.84 -6.33
C VAL A 121 -5.34 13.36 -5.59
N PHE A 122 -5.35 12.11 -5.20
CA PHE A 122 -4.20 11.49 -4.56
C PHE A 122 -4.06 10.01 -4.98
N PRO A 123 -2.83 9.56 -5.26
CA PRO A 123 -1.60 10.34 -5.48
C PRO A 123 -1.57 10.93 -6.89
N ASP A 124 -0.62 11.82 -7.20
CA ASP A 124 -0.46 12.40 -8.54
C ASP A 124 -0.20 11.32 -9.61
N ARG A 125 0.61 10.32 -9.25
CA ARG A 125 0.81 9.11 -10.06
C ARG A 125 0.02 7.96 -9.44
N PRO A 126 -0.83 7.25 -10.22
CA PRO A 126 -1.64 6.17 -9.69
C PRO A 126 -0.85 5.16 -8.85
N ALA A 127 -1.39 4.80 -7.71
CA ALA A 127 -0.83 3.74 -6.88
C ALA A 127 -1.08 2.39 -7.54
N ILE A 128 -0.04 1.56 -7.65
CA ILE A 128 -0.17 0.21 -8.17
C ILE A 128 -0.28 -0.75 -6.99
N THR A 129 -1.36 -1.54 -6.94
CA THR A 129 -1.54 -2.60 -5.97
C THR A 129 -1.46 -3.97 -6.64
N ARG A 130 -0.88 -4.95 -5.92
CA ARG A 130 -0.76 -6.34 -6.37
C ARG A 130 -1.55 -7.26 -5.46
N PHE A 131 -2.38 -8.09 -6.06
CA PHE A 131 -3.09 -9.18 -5.38
C PHE A 131 -2.17 -10.39 -5.26
N ARG A 132 -2.16 -11.03 -4.10
CA ARG A 132 -1.33 -12.20 -3.80
C ARG A 132 -2.06 -13.17 -2.88
N ASP A 133 -1.73 -14.43 -2.97
CA ASP A 133 -2.18 -15.41 -1.99
C ASP A 133 -1.49 -15.22 -0.64
N GLU A 134 -2.12 -15.75 0.38
CA GLU A 134 -1.51 -15.88 1.70
C GLU A 134 -0.52 -17.03 1.68
N VAL A 135 0.68 -16.76 2.19
CA VAL A 135 1.70 -17.79 2.37
C VAL A 135 1.62 -18.28 3.83
N PRO A 136 1.40 -19.57 4.08
CA PRO A 136 1.38 -20.13 5.42
C PRO A 136 2.66 -19.78 6.19
N ALA A 137 2.52 -19.40 7.46
CA ALA A 137 3.65 -19.04 8.32
C ALA A 137 4.69 -20.16 8.43
N ALA A 138 4.24 -21.42 8.39
CA ALA A 138 5.11 -22.61 8.40
C ALA A 138 6.07 -22.67 7.20
N VAL A 139 5.74 -22.05 6.07
CA VAL A 139 6.61 -21.94 4.89
C VAL A 139 7.40 -20.63 4.93
N LEU A 140 6.74 -19.54 5.30
CA LEU A 140 7.34 -18.21 5.27
C LEU A 140 8.47 -18.08 6.30
N ILE A 141 8.29 -18.54 7.54
CA ILE A 141 9.28 -18.37 8.61
C ILE A 141 10.59 -19.09 8.30
N PRO A 142 10.61 -20.41 7.97
CA PRO A 142 11.85 -21.08 7.61
C PRO A 142 12.55 -20.46 6.39
N HIS A 143 11.76 -20.04 5.38
CA HIS A 143 12.30 -19.39 4.20
C HIS A 143 13.02 -18.07 4.54
N VAL A 144 12.38 -17.21 5.34
CA VAL A 144 12.97 -15.94 5.77
C VAL A 144 14.23 -16.18 6.62
N LEU A 145 14.19 -17.14 7.56
CA LEU A 145 15.37 -17.46 8.36
C LEU A 145 16.53 -17.98 7.50
N ALA A 146 16.25 -18.86 6.54
CA ALA A 146 17.29 -19.37 5.61
C ALA A 146 17.90 -18.25 4.78
N MET A 147 17.09 -17.29 4.29
CA MET A 147 17.57 -16.13 3.56
C MET A 147 18.52 -15.27 4.43
N PHE A 148 18.14 -14.97 5.67
CA PHE A 148 19.00 -14.19 6.57
C PHE A 148 20.28 -14.92 6.90
N LEU A 149 20.23 -16.23 7.14
CA LEU A 149 21.43 -17.03 7.37
C LEU A 149 22.36 -17.01 6.15
N ALA A 150 21.81 -17.20 4.94
CA ALA A 150 22.60 -17.14 3.70
C ALA A 150 23.25 -15.76 3.44
N MET A 151 22.69 -14.68 3.98
CA MET A 151 23.28 -13.33 3.87
C MET A 151 24.42 -13.10 4.89
N LEU A 152 24.49 -13.93 5.95
CA LEU A 152 25.47 -13.81 7.01
C LEU A 152 26.71 -14.69 6.78
N PHE A 153 26.62 -15.72 5.93
CA PHE A 153 27.71 -16.65 5.60
C PHE A 153 28.20 -16.47 4.17
#